data_366153e7395662f6d1ee8fc6d344f168
#
_entry.id   366153e7395662f6d1ee8fc6d344f168
#
_cell.length_a   1.000
_cell.length_b   1.000
_cell.length_c   1.000
_cell.angle_alpha   90.00
_cell.angle_beta   90.00
_cell.angle_gamma   90.00
#
_symmetry.space_group_name_H-M   'P 1'
#
loop_
_entity.id
_entity.type
_entity.pdbx_description
1 polymer ?
#
loop_
_entity_poly.entity_id
_entity_poly.type
_entity_poly.pdbx_seq_one_letter_code
_entity_poly.pdbx_strand_id
1 'polypeptide(L)'
;MKNEIRKAFSLSSELEDQTFTMQCDALELLEEGKNNEAESLIRKTWDLLPEPKFNTSCSHTILCDYMEILTKIGKHHEAKPILLAWVNDVETSGYKIYETTPYILLGETFLYLNEIDNAKEQFYKAVKYGATKRDFSDKPNFYFDIAKKKLTDGNEIKSLFDNEVRNQSTIKTTTQELTDEVCEQIDDLSEQGNEYFEDENYTEAIQIWKQALAFIPQPQNVYAESQWLETSIGDAYFLMDDFTQALEHFQNAKNNIEANAYENPFIMLRLGQTLLENQQPNEAKEYQLRAYMFDGEEIFENDDTKYLKFLKQNVELE
;
A
#
# COMPACT_ATOMS: atom_id res chain seq x y z
N MET A 1 -26.40 -31.27 0.54
CA MET A 1 -27.07 -29.97 0.50
C MET A 1 -26.25 -29.11 -0.46
N LYS A 2 -26.88 -28.55 -1.50
CA LYS A 2 -26.21 -27.60 -2.40
C LYS A 2 -25.92 -26.34 -1.56
N ASN A 3 -24.64 -25.97 -1.45
CA ASN A 3 -24.27 -24.69 -0.83
C ASN A 3 -24.79 -23.58 -1.76
N GLU A 4 -25.87 -22.94 -1.40
CA GLU A 4 -26.29 -21.71 -2.06
C GLU A 4 -25.33 -20.60 -1.65
N ILE A 5 -24.75 -19.92 -2.65
CA ILE A 5 -23.94 -18.72 -2.41
C ILE A 5 -24.92 -17.63 -1.98
N ARG A 6 -24.69 -17.02 -0.83
CA ARG A 6 -25.45 -15.86 -0.37
C ARG A 6 -25.33 -14.76 -1.43
N LYS A 7 -26.44 -14.38 -2.05
CA LYS A 7 -26.44 -13.18 -2.87
C LYS A 7 -26.49 -11.99 -1.93
N ALA A 8 -25.53 -11.09 -2.07
CA ALA A 8 -25.60 -9.81 -1.39
C ALA A 8 -26.91 -9.11 -1.76
N PHE A 9 -27.51 -8.47 -0.78
CA PHE A 9 -28.71 -7.66 -0.99
C PHE A 9 -28.27 -6.37 -1.71
N SER A 10 -28.73 -6.18 -2.95
CA SER A 10 -28.46 -4.96 -3.70
C SER A 10 -29.27 -3.81 -3.12
N LEU A 11 -28.59 -2.72 -2.81
CA LEU A 11 -29.22 -1.47 -2.39
C LEU A 11 -29.87 -0.77 -3.59
N SER A 12 -30.70 0.25 -3.36
CA SER A 12 -31.06 1.15 -4.43
C SER A 12 -29.86 1.96 -4.92
N SER A 13 -29.87 2.33 -6.19
CA SER A 13 -28.78 3.15 -6.76
C SER A 13 -28.56 4.44 -5.96
N GLU A 14 -29.64 5.10 -5.53
CA GLU A 14 -29.56 6.31 -4.71
C GLU A 14 -28.86 6.07 -3.38
N LEU A 15 -29.12 4.94 -2.70
CA LEU A 15 -28.48 4.61 -1.43
C LEU A 15 -27.00 4.15 -1.63
N GLU A 16 -26.70 3.46 -2.74
CA GLU A 16 -25.31 3.10 -3.10
C GLU A 16 -24.50 4.38 -3.37
N ASP A 17 -25.00 5.30 -4.17
CA ASP A 17 -24.34 6.58 -4.46
C ASP A 17 -24.15 7.42 -3.19
N GLN A 18 -25.17 7.47 -2.33
CA GLN A 18 -25.10 8.20 -1.06
C GLN A 18 -24.04 7.60 -0.13
N THR A 19 -24.03 6.28 0.05
CA THR A 19 -23.06 5.62 0.93
C THR A 19 -21.64 5.74 0.38
N PHE A 20 -21.44 5.64 -0.93
CA PHE A 20 -20.16 5.83 -1.57
C PHE A 20 -19.61 7.26 -1.36
N THR A 21 -20.45 8.28 -1.60
CA THR A 21 -20.04 9.68 -1.36
C THR A 21 -19.63 9.89 0.10
N MET A 22 -20.43 9.41 1.05
CA MET A 22 -20.14 9.55 2.47
C MET A 22 -18.86 8.79 2.89
N GLN A 23 -18.53 7.65 2.25
CA GLN A 23 -17.27 6.96 2.46
C GLN A 23 -16.08 7.82 2.01
N CYS A 24 -16.13 8.34 0.78
CA CYS A 24 -15.07 9.21 0.25
C CYS A 24 -14.87 10.44 1.14
N ASP A 25 -15.95 11.13 1.52
CA ASP A 25 -15.88 12.29 2.40
C ASP A 25 -15.28 11.93 3.79
N ALA A 26 -15.60 10.74 4.32
CA ALA A 26 -15.03 10.30 5.61
C ALA A 26 -13.54 10.02 5.54
N LEU A 27 -13.05 9.46 4.44
CA LEU A 27 -11.62 9.23 4.22
C LEU A 27 -10.88 10.55 3.99
N GLU A 28 -11.45 11.49 3.22
CA GLU A 28 -10.90 12.83 3.04
C GLU A 28 -10.77 13.58 4.38
N LEU A 29 -11.82 13.55 5.21
CA LEU A 29 -11.77 14.11 6.57
C LEU A 29 -10.68 13.48 7.44
N LEU A 30 -10.43 12.18 7.27
CA LEU A 30 -9.35 11.49 7.97
C LEU A 30 -7.97 11.98 7.51
N GLU A 31 -7.77 12.19 6.22
CA GLU A 31 -6.53 12.74 5.63
C GLU A 31 -6.28 14.17 6.10
N GLU A 32 -7.34 14.98 6.21
CA GLU A 32 -7.28 16.34 6.77
C GLU A 32 -7.04 16.36 8.31
N GLY A 33 -6.93 15.20 8.96
CA GLY A 33 -6.76 15.11 10.42
C GLY A 33 -8.03 15.41 11.23
N LYS A 34 -9.20 15.54 10.60
CA LYS A 34 -10.51 15.77 11.23
C LYS A 34 -11.11 14.47 11.78
N ASN A 35 -10.37 13.80 12.64
CA ASN A 35 -10.62 12.44 13.10
C ASN A 35 -12.04 12.20 13.64
N ASN A 36 -12.58 13.13 14.42
CA ASN A 36 -13.92 13.00 15.02
C ASN A 36 -15.03 13.12 13.98
N GLU A 37 -14.83 13.95 12.96
CA GLU A 37 -15.78 14.14 11.88
C GLU A 37 -15.76 12.92 10.94
N ALA A 38 -14.57 12.43 10.60
CA ALA A 38 -14.37 11.21 9.82
C ALA A 38 -15.08 10.01 10.47
N GLU A 39 -14.84 9.77 11.76
CA GLU A 39 -15.51 8.70 12.51
C GLU A 39 -17.03 8.87 12.54
N SER A 40 -17.50 10.08 12.82
CA SER A 40 -18.94 10.35 12.87
C SER A 40 -19.61 10.09 11.52
N LEU A 41 -18.94 10.43 10.42
CA LEU A 41 -19.46 10.25 9.08
C LEU A 41 -19.49 8.79 8.67
N ILE A 42 -18.39 8.06 8.86
CA ILE A 42 -18.37 6.63 8.50
C ILE A 42 -19.33 5.79 9.36
N ARG A 43 -19.50 6.13 10.63
CA ARG A 43 -20.50 5.51 11.51
C ARG A 43 -21.91 5.73 10.97
N LYS A 44 -22.26 6.95 10.54
CA LYS A 44 -23.54 7.26 9.91
C LYS A 44 -23.72 6.47 8.60
N THR A 45 -22.68 6.36 7.81
CA THR A 45 -22.71 5.56 6.57
C THR A 45 -23.04 4.11 6.86
N TRP A 46 -22.38 3.52 7.86
CA TRP A 46 -22.71 2.17 8.33
C TRP A 46 -24.15 2.03 8.84
N ASP A 47 -24.65 3.04 9.56
CA ASP A 47 -26.00 3.02 10.13
C ASP A 47 -27.11 3.19 9.10
N LEU A 48 -26.81 3.71 7.92
CA LEU A 48 -27.76 3.79 6.79
C LEU A 48 -28.05 2.43 6.16
N LEU A 49 -27.18 1.44 6.34
CA LEU A 49 -27.38 0.13 5.72
C LEU A 49 -28.58 -0.60 6.35
N PRO A 50 -29.45 -1.20 5.52
CA PRO A 50 -30.58 -2.00 6.00
C PRO A 50 -30.10 -3.35 6.57
N GLU A 51 -30.92 -3.94 7.43
CA GLU A 51 -30.68 -5.30 7.89
C GLU A 51 -30.96 -6.34 6.78
N PRO A 52 -30.15 -7.39 6.67
CA PRO A 52 -28.96 -7.71 7.47
C PRO A 52 -27.72 -6.92 7.00
N LYS A 53 -27.22 -6.01 7.83
CA LYS A 53 -26.16 -5.04 7.49
C LYS A 53 -24.92 -5.66 6.87
N PHE A 54 -24.50 -6.84 7.34
CA PHE A 54 -23.31 -7.53 6.80
C PHE A 54 -23.52 -8.19 5.42
N ASN A 55 -24.69 -8.07 4.83
CA ASN A 55 -25.04 -8.75 3.58
C ASN A 55 -25.51 -7.82 2.46
N THR A 56 -25.18 -6.55 2.52
CA THR A 56 -25.46 -5.61 1.41
C THR A 56 -24.30 -5.54 0.42
N SER A 57 -24.56 -5.05 -0.79
CA SER A 57 -23.53 -4.87 -1.82
C SER A 57 -22.35 -4.00 -1.37
N CYS A 58 -22.59 -3.04 -0.45
CA CYS A 58 -21.58 -2.09 0.03
C CYS A 58 -20.99 -2.44 1.40
N SER A 59 -21.51 -3.46 2.11
CA SER A 59 -21.13 -3.76 3.50
C SER A 59 -19.63 -3.97 3.69
N HIS A 60 -19.01 -4.70 2.76
CA HIS A 60 -17.58 -5.05 2.84
C HIS A 60 -16.72 -3.79 2.78
N THR A 61 -16.92 -2.93 1.78
CA THR A 61 -16.13 -1.72 1.59
C THR A 61 -16.31 -0.74 2.73
N ILE A 62 -17.55 -0.48 3.14
CA ILE A 62 -17.85 0.41 4.27
C ILE A 62 -17.20 -0.10 5.56
N LEU A 63 -17.21 -1.42 5.82
CA LEU A 63 -16.57 -1.98 7.01
C LEU A 63 -15.04 -1.87 6.95
N CYS A 64 -14.42 -2.08 5.78
CA CYS A 64 -12.98 -1.90 5.62
C CYS A 64 -12.58 -0.46 5.95
N ASP A 65 -13.25 0.53 5.36
CA ASP A 65 -12.96 1.94 5.60
C ASP A 65 -13.26 2.35 7.05
N TYR A 66 -14.36 1.82 7.62
CA TYR A 66 -14.68 2.07 9.03
C TYR A 66 -13.58 1.53 9.97
N MET A 67 -13.08 0.32 9.71
CA MET A 67 -11.99 -0.26 10.49
C MET A 67 -10.68 0.49 10.28
N GLU A 68 -10.40 0.95 9.07
CA GLU A 68 -9.26 1.80 8.78
C GLU A 68 -9.30 3.09 9.60
N ILE A 69 -10.42 3.82 9.56
CA ILE A 69 -10.60 5.04 10.35
C ILE A 69 -10.41 4.77 11.83
N LEU A 70 -11.09 3.77 12.40
CA LEU A 70 -10.97 3.44 13.83
C LEU A 70 -9.54 3.05 14.23
N THR A 71 -8.83 2.34 13.36
CA THR A 71 -7.43 1.94 13.58
C THR A 71 -6.52 3.16 13.57
N LYS A 72 -6.63 4.03 12.54
CA LYS A 72 -5.80 5.25 12.43
C LYS A 72 -5.99 6.24 13.58
N ILE A 73 -7.21 6.33 14.13
CA ILE A 73 -7.51 7.20 15.29
C ILE A 73 -7.30 6.48 16.64
N GLY A 74 -6.81 5.24 16.66
CA GLY A 74 -6.49 4.48 17.86
C GLY A 74 -7.69 3.89 18.62
N LYS A 75 -8.87 3.82 18.01
CA LYS A 75 -10.12 3.33 18.64
C LYS A 75 -10.32 1.81 18.51
N HIS A 76 -9.29 1.04 18.81
CA HIS A 76 -9.31 -0.43 18.68
C HIS A 76 -10.36 -1.11 19.57
N HIS A 77 -10.67 -0.53 20.74
CA HIS A 77 -11.73 -1.04 21.63
C HIS A 77 -13.13 -0.90 21.00
N GLU A 78 -13.34 0.10 20.13
CA GLU A 78 -14.60 0.29 19.39
C GLU A 78 -14.65 -0.58 18.13
N ALA A 79 -13.52 -0.80 17.45
CA ALA A 79 -13.42 -1.68 16.30
C ALA A 79 -13.70 -3.15 16.64
N LYS A 80 -13.20 -3.63 17.78
CA LYS A 80 -13.29 -5.03 18.23
C LYS A 80 -14.72 -5.61 18.19
N PRO A 81 -15.75 -5.00 18.81
CA PRO A 81 -17.10 -5.57 18.80
C PRO A 81 -17.71 -5.62 17.39
N ILE A 82 -17.40 -4.66 16.52
CA ILE A 82 -17.90 -4.64 15.15
C ILE A 82 -17.26 -5.80 14.36
N LEU A 83 -15.96 -6.01 14.49
CA LEU A 83 -15.24 -7.10 13.85
C LEU A 83 -15.67 -8.48 14.36
N LEU A 84 -15.94 -8.61 15.67
CA LEU A 84 -16.49 -9.83 16.23
C LEU A 84 -17.89 -10.15 15.68
N ALA A 85 -18.73 -9.13 15.49
CA ALA A 85 -20.05 -9.31 14.87
C ALA A 85 -19.90 -9.71 13.39
N TRP A 86 -18.96 -9.13 12.65
CA TRP A 86 -18.68 -9.51 11.26
C TRP A 86 -18.17 -10.94 11.15
N VAL A 87 -17.19 -11.33 11.96
CA VAL A 87 -16.70 -12.73 12.02
C VAL A 87 -17.83 -13.68 12.35
N ASN A 88 -18.69 -13.35 13.34
CA ASN A 88 -19.83 -14.19 13.71
C ASN A 88 -20.83 -14.32 12.56
N ASP A 89 -21.13 -13.26 11.80
CA ASP A 89 -21.98 -13.34 10.61
C ASP A 89 -21.38 -14.28 9.57
N VAL A 90 -20.08 -14.16 9.27
CA VAL A 90 -19.37 -15.06 8.35
C VAL A 90 -19.43 -16.52 8.81
N GLU A 91 -19.26 -16.78 10.11
CA GLU A 91 -19.26 -18.15 10.67
C GLU A 91 -20.66 -18.76 10.75
N THR A 92 -21.69 -17.97 10.98
CA THR A 92 -23.07 -18.46 11.25
C THR A 92 -24.01 -18.42 10.05
N SER A 93 -23.73 -17.59 9.06
CA SER A 93 -24.58 -17.42 7.88
C SER A 93 -24.73 -18.69 7.01
N GLY A 94 -23.93 -19.72 7.27
CA GLY A 94 -23.93 -20.97 6.50
C GLY A 94 -23.38 -20.83 5.08
N TYR A 95 -22.92 -19.65 4.72
CA TYR A 95 -22.29 -19.37 3.44
C TYR A 95 -20.80 -19.66 3.56
N LYS A 96 -20.29 -20.52 2.71
CA LYS A 96 -18.85 -20.60 2.48
C LYS A 96 -18.41 -19.41 1.61
N ILE A 97 -18.58 -18.22 2.14
CA ILE A 97 -17.88 -17.08 1.59
C ILE A 97 -16.48 -17.18 2.13
N TYR A 98 -15.52 -17.21 1.23
CA TYR A 98 -14.10 -17.15 1.56
C TYR A 98 -13.72 -15.71 1.93
N GLU A 99 -14.46 -15.14 2.88
CA GLU A 99 -14.21 -13.79 3.37
C GLU A 99 -13.19 -13.90 4.50
N THR A 100 -11.94 -13.58 4.17
CA THR A 100 -10.80 -13.69 5.10
C THR A 100 -10.48 -12.37 5.78
N THR A 101 -10.93 -11.26 5.22
CA THR A 101 -10.70 -9.89 5.68
C THR A 101 -11.07 -9.66 7.15
N PRO A 102 -12.27 -10.05 7.65
CA PRO A 102 -12.62 -9.78 9.06
C PRO A 102 -11.71 -10.49 10.04
N TYR A 103 -11.18 -11.67 9.70
CA TYR A 103 -10.22 -12.38 10.55
C TYR A 103 -8.87 -11.67 10.61
N ILE A 104 -8.41 -11.12 9.48
CA ILE A 104 -7.14 -10.37 9.40
C ILE A 104 -7.25 -9.09 10.23
N LEU A 105 -8.31 -8.30 10.01
CA LEU A 105 -8.55 -7.05 10.73
C LEU A 105 -8.78 -7.27 12.23
N LEU A 106 -9.49 -8.34 12.61
CA LEU A 106 -9.69 -8.70 14.02
C LEU A 106 -8.38 -9.16 14.66
N GLY A 107 -7.57 -9.93 13.94
CA GLY A 107 -6.23 -10.33 14.39
C GLY A 107 -5.33 -9.12 14.64
N GLU A 108 -5.30 -8.16 13.75
CA GLU A 108 -4.59 -6.89 13.89
C GLU A 108 -5.11 -6.09 15.10
N THR A 109 -6.43 -5.94 15.21
CA THR A 109 -7.07 -5.26 16.36
C THR A 109 -6.68 -5.89 17.69
N PHE A 110 -6.61 -7.23 17.76
CA PHE A 110 -6.13 -7.93 18.95
C PHE A 110 -4.65 -7.65 19.26
N LEU A 111 -3.79 -7.48 18.26
CA LEU A 111 -2.40 -7.07 18.49
C LEU A 111 -2.34 -5.68 19.14
N TYR A 112 -3.09 -4.70 18.62
CA TYR A 112 -3.19 -3.37 19.23
C TYR A 112 -3.69 -3.41 20.68
N LEU A 113 -4.58 -4.35 21.00
CA LEU A 113 -5.12 -4.55 22.35
C LEU A 113 -4.22 -5.43 23.24
N ASN A 114 -3.04 -5.84 22.74
CA ASN A 114 -2.11 -6.75 23.42
C ASN A 114 -2.73 -8.13 23.76
N GLU A 115 -3.70 -8.57 22.97
CA GLU A 115 -4.38 -9.86 23.08
C GLU A 115 -3.75 -10.88 22.12
N ILE A 116 -2.48 -11.22 22.31
CA ILE A 116 -1.63 -11.94 21.33
C ILE A 116 -2.21 -13.31 20.95
N ASP A 117 -2.72 -14.09 21.90
CA ASP A 117 -3.27 -15.43 21.60
C ASP A 117 -4.58 -15.34 20.81
N ASN A 118 -5.41 -14.34 21.06
CA ASN A 118 -6.59 -14.08 20.26
C ASN A 118 -6.21 -13.65 18.83
N ALA A 119 -5.18 -12.82 18.67
CA ALA A 119 -4.66 -12.42 17.38
C ALA A 119 -4.19 -13.65 16.57
N LYS A 120 -3.38 -14.52 17.17
CA LYS A 120 -2.92 -15.77 16.53
C LYS A 120 -4.09 -16.63 16.06
N GLU A 121 -5.12 -16.78 16.89
CA GLU A 121 -6.30 -17.57 16.53
C GLU A 121 -6.98 -17.01 15.27
N GLN A 122 -7.15 -15.70 15.18
CA GLN A 122 -7.80 -15.07 14.02
C GLN A 122 -6.95 -15.21 12.76
N PHE A 123 -5.65 -14.97 12.81
CA PHE A 123 -4.77 -15.18 11.67
C PHE A 123 -4.73 -16.65 11.20
N TYR A 124 -4.80 -17.61 12.13
CA TYR A 124 -4.92 -19.03 11.77
C TYR A 124 -6.25 -19.34 11.07
N LYS A 125 -7.35 -18.71 11.54
CA LYS A 125 -8.66 -18.84 10.88
C LYS A 125 -8.64 -18.23 9.48
N ALA A 126 -8.03 -17.06 9.29
CA ALA A 126 -7.90 -16.45 7.97
C ALA A 126 -7.29 -17.43 6.95
N VAL A 127 -6.13 -18.02 7.26
CA VAL A 127 -5.48 -19.00 6.37
C VAL A 127 -6.30 -20.31 6.25
N LYS A 128 -6.92 -20.76 7.32
CA LYS A 128 -7.81 -21.95 7.28
C LYS A 128 -8.99 -21.74 6.33
N TYR A 129 -9.50 -20.51 6.22
CA TYR A 129 -10.59 -20.17 5.32
C TYR A 129 -10.13 -19.70 3.93
N GLY A 130 -8.83 -19.77 3.64
CA GLY A 130 -8.29 -19.61 2.30
C GLY A 130 -7.45 -18.37 2.07
N ALA A 131 -7.16 -17.57 3.11
CA ALA A 131 -6.26 -16.42 2.97
C ALA A 131 -4.88 -16.83 2.46
N THR A 132 -4.38 -16.09 1.52
CA THR A 132 -3.06 -16.23 0.88
C THR A 132 -2.15 -15.08 1.30
N LYS A 133 -0.89 -15.07 0.86
CA LYS A 133 0.01 -13.94 1.11
C LYS A 133 -0.54 -12.62 0.52
N ARG A 134 -1.30 -12.69 -0.57
CA ARG A 134 -1.91 -11.52 -1.21
C ARG A 134 -2.92 -10.82 -0.30
N ASP A 135 -3.68 -11.58 0.49
CA ASP A 135 -4.67 -11.02 1.42
C ASP A 135 -4.03 -10.32 2.62
N PHE A 136 -2.70 -10.41 2.76
CA PHE A 136 -1.88 -9.72 3.75
C PHE A 136 -0.91 -8.71 3.10
N SER A 137 -1.10 -8.33 1.84
CA SER A 137 -0.13 -7.52 1.09
C SER A 137 0.05 -6.11 1.65
N ASP A 138 -1.01 -5.54 2.22
CA ASP A 138 -1.06 -4.24 2.88
C ASP A 138 -0.70 -4.31 4.38
N LYS A 139 -0.32 -5.48 4.87
CA LYS A 139 -0.02 -5.73 6.28
C LYS A 139 1.45 -6.10 6.50
N PRO A 140 2.01 -5.85 7.70
CA PRO A 140 3.35 -6.30 8.06
C PRO A 140 3.56 -7.78 7.76
N ASN A 141 4.68 -8.11 7.13
CA ASN A 141 4.96 -9.49 6.68
C ASN A 141 4.85 -10.54 7.80
N PHE A 142 5.15 -10.19 9.04
CA PHE A 142 5.09 -11.12 10.15
C PHE A 142 3.65 -11.56 10.51
N TYR A 143 2.59 -10.81 10.10
CA TYR A 143 1.21 -11.27 10.27
C TYR A 143 0.95 -12.58 9.51
N PHE A 144 1.45 -12.65 8.27
CA PHE A 144 1.32 -13.88 7.49
C PHE A 144 2.18 -15.04 8.05
N ASP A 145 3.34 -14.74 8.64
CA ASP A 145 4.16 -15.75 9.32
C ASP A 145 3.49 -16.28 10.58
N ILE A 146 2.79 -15.42 11.34
CA ILE A 146 1.89 -15.89 12.41
C ILE A 146 0.81 -16.81 11.82
N ALA A 147 0.11 -16.34 10.79
CA ALA A 147 -0.98 -17.07 10.15
C ALA A 147 -0.56 -18.45 9.64
N LYS A 148 0.67 -18.58 9.17
CA LYS A 148 1.29 -19.86 8.75
C LYS A 148 1.93 -20.65 9.87
N LYS A 149 1.83 -20.23 11.12
CA LYS A 149 2.45 -20.84 12.31
C LYS A 149 3.99 -20.94 12.21
N LYS A 150 4.62 -20.06 11.46
CA LYS A 150 6.08 -19.92 11.41
C LYS A 150 6.59 -19.07 12.57
N LEU A 151 5.78 -18.11 13.01
CA LEU A 151 6.01 -17.24 14.16
C LEU A 151 4.93 -17.55 15.20
N THR A 152 5.31 -18.11 16.36
CA THR A 152 4.38 -18.60 17.39
C THR A 152 4.66 -18.07 18.80
N ASP A 153 5.89 -17.61 19.04
CA ASP A 153 6.27 -17.05 20.35
C ASP A 153 5.58 -15.71 20.58
N GLY A 154 4.84 -15.60 21.65
CA GLY A 154 4.03 -14.41 21.97
C GLY A 154 4.88 -13.18 22.29
N ASN A 155 6.06 -13.34 22.90
CA ASN A 155 6.95 -12.23 23.21
C ASN A 155 7.64 -11.71 21.95
N GLU A 156 8.03 -12.61 21.06
CA GLU A 156 8.60 -12.24 19.76
C GLU A 156 7.56 -11.49 18.91
N ILE A 157 6.32 -12.00 18.83
CA ILE A 157 5.21 -11.34 18.13
C ILE A 157 4.99 -9.93 18.70
N LYS A 158 4.91 -9.81 20.04
CA LYS A 158 4.74 -8.52 20.67
C LYS A 158 5.89 -7.56 20.35
N SER A 159 7.13 -8.03 20.40
CA SER A 159 8.30 -7.20 20.10
C SER A 159 8.28 -6.69 18.66
N LEU A 160 7.94 -7.54 17.70
CA LEU A 160 7.80 -7.15 16.29
C LEU A 160 6.68 -6.12 16.11
N PHE A 161 5.54 -6.34 16.74
CA PHE A 161 4.40 -5.43 16.68
C PHE A 161 4.72 -4.06 17.31
N ASP A 162 5.31 -4.05 18.51
CA ASP A 162 5.70 -2.81 19.20
C ASP A 162 6.73 -2.01 18.38
N ASN A 163 7.61 -2.68 17.62
CA ASN A 163 8.55 -2.03 16.70
C ASN A 163 7.84 -1.46 15.49
N GLU A 164 6.88 -2.19 14.91
CA GLU A 164 6.07 -1.72 13.79
C GLU A 164 5.28 -0.46 14.16
N VAL A 165 4.57 -0.49 15.29
CA VAL A 165 3.81 0.67 15.79
C VAL A 165 4.72 1.87 16.07
N ARG A 166 5.93 1.64 16.60
CA ARG A 166 6.93 2.72 16.80
C ARG A 166 7.38 3.30 15.47
N ASN A 167 7.67 2.46 14.48
CA ASN A 167 8.06 2.92 13.15
C ASN A 167 6.94 3.76 12.52
N GLN A 168 5.70 3.27 12.53
CA GLN A 168 4.55 4.02 12.03
C GLN A 168 4.31 5.34 12.79
N SER A 169 4.52 5.36 14.11
CA SER A 169 4.40 6.58 14.92
C SER A 169 5.52 7.57 14.61
N THR A 170 6.72 7.08 14.35
CA THR A 170 7.86 7.92 13.95
C THR A 170 7.62 8.51 12.56
N ILE A 171 7.04 7.76 11.65
CA ILE A 171 6.63 8.22 10.33
C ILE A 171 5.55 9.31 10.45
N LYS A 172 4.50 9.10 11.27
CA LYS A 172 3.43 10.10 11.50
C LYS A 172 3.90 11.38 12.19
N THR A 173 4.98 11.32 12.99
CA THR A 173 5.59 12.52 13.60
C THR A 173 6.57 13.24 12.68
N THR A 174 6.92 12.65 11.55
CA THR A 174 7.89 13.17 10.58
C THR A 174 7.26 13.63 9.26
N THR A 175 5.95 13.52 9.06
CA THR A 175 5.26 14.28 8.00
C THR A 175 5.23 15.76 8.43
N GLN A 176 6.39 16.40 8.45
CA GLN A 176 6.49 17.83 8.32
C GLN A 176 6.21 18.09 6.84
N GLU A 177 5.03 18.64 6.55
CA GLU A 177 4.79 19.21 5.24
C GLU A 177 5.91 20.20 4.92
N LEU A 178 6.42 20.14 3.70
CA LEU A 178 7.34 21.16 3.22
C LEU A 178 6.59 22.49 3.24
N THR A 179 7.29 23.55 3.59
CA THR A 179 6.67 24.88 3.51
C THR A 179 6.42 25.25 2.04
N ASP A 180 5.37 26.04 1.77
CA ASP A 180 5.04 26.50 0.40
C ASP A 180 6.27 27.08 -0.31
N GLU A 181 7.13 27.84 0.41
CA GLU A 181 8.36 28.42 -0.12
C GLU A 181 9.38 27.35 -0.56
N VAL A 182 9.48 26.24 0.18
CA VAL A 182 10.35 25.10 -0.17
C VAL A 182 9.77 24.33 -1.35
N CYS A 183 8.46 24.13 -1.38
CA CYS A 183 7.78 23.49 -2.52
C CYS A 183 8.01 24.29 -3.81
N GLU A 184 7.80 25.62 -3.80
CA GLU A 184 8.07 26.48 -4.96
C GLU A 184 9.53 26.36 -5.44
N GLN A 185 10.51 26.32 -4.52
CA GLN A 185 11.92 26.16 -4.90
C GLN A 185 12.22 24.79 -5.51
N ILE A 186 11.59 23.73 -5.00
CA ILE A 186 11.71 22.38 -5.55
C ILE A 186 11.09 22.33 -6.95
N ASP A 187 9.91 22.93 -7.12
CA ASP A 187 9.19 22.96 -8.40
C ASP A 187 9.98 23.70 -9.46
N ASP A 188 10.51 24.90 -9.15
CA ASP A 188 11.33 25.71 -10.06
C ASP A 188 12.60 24.95 -10.52
N LEU A 189 13.29 24.30 -9.59
CA LEU A 189 14.47 23.49 -9.92
C LEU A 189 14.10 22.22 -10.68
N SER A 190 12.96 21.63 -10.37
CA SER A 190 12.46 20.46 -11.06
C SER A 190 12.18 20.77 -12.53
N GLU A 191 11.53 21.90 -12.80
CA GLU A 191 11.25 22.35 -14.18
C GLU A 191 12.54 22.62 -14.94
N GLN A 192 13.51 23.32 -14.34
CA GLN A 192 14.82 23.54 -14.95
C GLN A 192 15.56 22.21 -15.24
N GLY A 193 15.50 21.25 -14.31
CA GLY A 193 16.09 19.91 -14.53
C GLY A 193 15.44 19.18 -15.68
N ASN A 194 14.11 19.30 -15.81
CA ASN A 194 13.36 18.70 -16.93
C ASN A 194 13.77 19.30 -18.29
N GLU A 195 13.96 20.62 -18.37
CA GLU A 195 14.44 21.28 -19.59
C GLU A 195 15.81 20.71 -20.02
N TYR A 196 16.75 20.58 -19.09
CA TYR A 196 18.05 19.96 -19.38
C TYR A 196 17.92 18.50 -19.80
N PHE A 197 17.02 17.75 -19.19
CA PHE A 197 16.81 16.35 -19.51
C PHE A 197 16.21 16.16 -20.92
N GLU A 198 15.25 17.00 -21.30
CA GLU A 198 14.66 17.01 -22.66
C GLU A 198 15.70 17.36 -23.74
N ASP A 199 16.68 18.21 -23.39
CA ASP A 199 17.81 18.55 -24.25
C ASP A 199 18.95 17.50 -24.24
N GLU A 200 18.72 16.34 -23.61
CA GLU A 200 19.69 15.26 -23.40
C GLU A 200 20.95 15.67 -22.60
N ASN A 201 20.89 16.79 -21.90
CA ASN A 201 21.95 17.28 -21.03
C ASN A 201 21.81 16.66 -19.62
N TYR A 202 21.93 15.33 -19.53
CA TYR A 202 21.66 14.55 -18.33
C TYR A 202 22.52 14.94 -17.12
N THR A 203 23.78 15.32 -17.35
CA THR A 203 24.68 15.74 -16.27
C THR A 203 24.18 17.00 -15.57
N GLU A 204 23.75 17.98 -16.33
CA GLU A 204 23.19 19.23 -15.85
C GLU A 204 21.84 18.99 -15.15
N ALA A 205 20.98 18.19 -15.75
CA ALA A 205 19.69 17.78 -15.16
C ALA A 205 19.89 17.17 -13.77
N ILE A 206 20.80 16.19 -13.64
CA ILE A 206 21.15 15.54 -12.37
C ILE A 206 21.64 16.58 -11.34
N GLN A 207 22.47 17.55 -11.74
CA GLN A 207 22.97 18.56 -10.81
C GLN A 207 21.83 19.44 -10.27
N ILE A 208 20.90 19.83 -11.13
CA ILE A 208 19.76 20.68 -10.75
C ILE A 208 18.80 19.89 -9.86
N TRP A 209 18.42 18.67 -10.21
CA TRP A 209 17.56 17.86 -9.37
C TRP A 209 18.19 17.49 -8.02
N LYS A 210 19.51 17.31 -7.94
CA LYS A 210 20.21 17.14 -6.66
C LYS A 210 20.19 18.42 -5.81
N GLN A 211 20.14 19.61 -6.41
CA GLN A 211 19.91 20.84 -5.66
C GLN A 211 18.48 20.87 -5.12
N ALA A 212 17.46 20.52 -5.93
CA ALA A 212 16.09 20.40 -5.45
C ALA A 212 15.97 19.40 -4.28
N LEU A 213 16.58 18.23 -4.42
CA LEU A 213 16.59 17.20 -3.38
C LEU A 213 17.24 17.68 -2.08
N ALA A 214 18.23 18.57 -2.15
CA ALA A 214 18.90 19.13 -0.97
C ALA A 214 18.02 20.07 -0.14
N PHE A 215 16.92 20.63 -0.70
CA PHE A 215 15.94 21.39 0.06
C PHE A 215 15.04 20.50 0.92
N ILE A 216 14.93 19.22 0.59
CA ILE A 216 14.11 18.28 1.34
C ILE A 216 14.84 17.88 2.64
N PRO A 217 14.22 18.09 3.82
CA PRO A 217 14.83 17.73 5.10
C PRO A 217 15.11 16.24 5.24
N GLN A 218 16.07 15.89 6.08
CA GLN A 218 16.34 14.48 6.41
C GLN A 218 15.37 13.98 7.50
N PRO A 219 14.90 12.74 7.39
CA PRO A 219 15.13 11.76 6.30
C PRO A 219 14.27 12.07 5.06
N GLN A 220 14.87 12.20 3.88
CA GLN A 220 14.19 12.63 2.66
C GLN A 220 13.10 11.65 2.20
N ASN A 221 13.23 10.38 2.49
CA ASN A 221 12.30 9.33 2.06
C ASN A 221 10.92 9.37 2.73
N VAL A 222 10.65 10.35 3.59
CA VAL A 222 9.32 10.61 4.18
C VAL A 222 8.55 11.72 3.46
N TYR A 223 9.11 12.29 2.39
CA TYR A 223 8.50 13.33 1.57
C TYR A 223 8.26 12.80 0.16
N ALA A 224 7.04 12.95 -0.36
CA ALA A 224 6.66 12.44 -1.68
C ALA A 224 7.55 12.99 -2.81
N GLU A 225 7.95 14.26 -2.71
CA GLU A 225 8.79 14.95 -3.67
C GLU A 225 10.13 14.27 -3.88
N SER A 226 10.69 13.65 -2.83
CA SER A 226 11.96 12.92 -2.97
C SER A 226 11.85 11.70 -3.88
N GLN A 227 10.71 11.03 -3.94
CA GLN A 227 10.53 9.88 -4.83
C GLN A 227 10.67 10.28 -6.29
N TRP A 228 10.01 11.37 -6.67
CA TRP A 228 10.05 11.86 -8.03
C TRP A 228 11.46 12.30 -8.42
N LEU A 229 12.13 13.10 -7.57
CA LEU A 229 13.50 13.55 -7.81
C LEU A 229 14.49 12.39 -7.92
N GLU A 230 14.42 11.43 -7.00
CA GLU A 230 15.25 10.22 -7.04
C GLU A 230 14.99 9.38 -8.31
N THR A 231 13.74 9.30 -8.75
CA THR A 231 13.38 8.60 -9.99
C THR A 231 13.97 9.29 -11.21
N SER A 232 13.86 10.62 -11.29
CA SER A 232 14.38 11.42 -12.41
C SER A 232 15.90 11.36 -12.49
N ILE A 233 16.59 11.47 -11.35
CA ILE A 233 18.05 11.33 -11.26
C ILE A 233 18.47 9.91 -11.68
N GLY A 234 17.76 8.89 -11.21
CA GLY A 234 18.00 7.51 -11.59
C GLY A 234 17.85 7.27 -13.08
N ASP A 235 16.82 7.84 -13.70
CA ASP A 235 16.57 7.70 -15.14
C ASP A 235 17.65 8.40 -15.99
N ALA A 236 18.10 9.59 -15.58
CA ALA A 236 19.21 10.27 -16.24
C ALA A 236 20.52 9.46 -16.17
N TYR A 237 20.84 8.87 -15.02
CA TYR A 237 22.00 7.96 -14.90
C TYR A 237 21.82 6.69 -15.75
N PHE A 238 20.61 6.16 -15.83
CA PHE A 238 20.29 5.00 -16.67
C PHE A 238 20.56 5.30 -18.15
N LEU A 239 20.13 6.47 -18.63
CA LEU A 239 20.35 6.91 -20.02
C LEU A 239 21.81 7.24 -20.31
N MET A 240 22.63 7.49 -19.30
CA MET A 240 24.07 7.65 -19.38
C MET A 240 24.86 6.33 -19.25
N ASP A 241 24.17 5.19 -19.17
CA ASP A 241 24.74 3.86 -18.90
C ASP A 241 25.48 3.76 -17.55
N ASP A 242 25.29 4.71 -16.61
CA ASP A 242 25.79 4.58 -15.24
C ASP A 242 24.79 3.81 -14.37
N PHE A 243 24.69 2.52 -14.64
CA PHE A 243 23.73 1.64 -13.98
C PHE A 243 24.00 1.47 -12.47
N THR A 244 25.19 1.77 -11.99
CA THR A 244 25.50 1.73 -10.57
C THR A 244 24.82 2.88 -9.84
N GLN A 245 24.95 4.10 -10.33
CA GLN A 245 24.27 5.26 -9.76
C GLN A 245 22.77 5.18 -9.99
N ALA A 246 22.31 4.75 -11.17
CA ALA A 246 20.91 4.52 -11.45
C ALA A 246 20.26 3.59 -10.42
N LEU A 247 20.92 2.47 -10.07
CA LEU A 247 20.41 1.52 -9.09
C LEU A 247 20.25 2.14 -7.70
N GLU A 248 21.22 2.94 -7.25
CA GLU A 248 21.15 3.63 -5.96
C GLU A 248 19.93 4.55 -5.90
N HIS A 249 19.75 5.40 -6.91
CA HIS A 249 18.66 6.35 -6.96
C HIS A 249 17.28 5.68 -7.10
N PHE A 250 17.13 4.65 -7.92
CA PHE A 250 15.88 3.89 -8.02
C PHE A 250 15.56 3.11 -6.73
N GLN A 251 16.57 2.65 -5.99
CA GLN A 251 16.35 2.05 -4.68
C GLN A 251 15.88 3.08 -3.66
N ASN A 252 16.42 4.30 -3.70
CA ASN A 252 15.96 5.40 -2.85
C ASN A 252 14.51 5.76 -3.18
N ALA A 253 14.17 5.91 -4.47
CA ALA A 253 12.79 6.16 -4.92
C ALA A 253 11.83 5.07 -4.43
N LYS A 254 12.21 3.80 -4.59
CA LYS A 254 11.42 2.65 -4.13
C LYS A 254 11.23 2.65 -2.60
N ASN A 255 12.21 3.12 -1.84
CA ASN A 255 12.18 3.14 -0.38
C ASN A 255 11.47 4.38 0.19
N ASN A 256 10.88 5.22 -0.65
CA ASN A 256 10.04 6.32 -0.19
C ASN A 256 8.82 5.76 0.56
N ILE A 257 8.49 6.38 1.70
CA ILE A 257 7.46 5.90 2.62
C ILE A 257 6.09 6.50 2.27
N GLU A 258 6.06 7.74 1.80
CA GLU A 258 4.82 8.45 1.46
C GLU A 258 4.28 8.03 0.10
N ALA A 259 5.18 7.77 -0.86
CA ALA A 259 4.77 7.38 -2.18
C ALA A 259 4.73 5.85 -2.31
N ASN A 260 3.66 5.33 -2.87
CA ASN A 260 3.48 3.88 -3.06
C ASN A 260 4.32 3.38 -4.25
N ALA A 261 5.65 3.42 -4.09
CA ALA A 261 6.61 3.13 -5.15
C ALA A 261 6.49 1.71 -5.73
N TYR A 262 5.96 0.76 -4.95
CA TYR A 262 5.71 -0.61 -5.43
C TYR A 262 4.53 -0.71 -6.39
N GLU A 263 3.68 0.31 -6.47
CA GLU A 263 2.58 0.44 -7.42
C GLU A 263 2.94 1.34 -8.61
N ASN A 264 4.14 1.93 -8.62
CA ASN A 264 4.63 2.71 -9.75
C ASN A 264 5.31 1.79 -10.78
N PRO A 265 4.66 1.49 -11.92
CA PRO A 265 5.17 0.55 -12.91
C PRO A 265 6.49 1.02 -13.53
N PHE A 266 6.70 2.32 -13.68
CA PHE A 266 7.94 2.89 -14.22
C PHE A 266 9.13 2.63 -13.30
N ILE A 267 8.98 2.86 -11.99
CA ILE A 267 10.05 2.58 -11.02
C ILE A 267 10.37 1.08 -11.01
N MET A 268 9.34 0.21 -11.08
CA MET A 268 9.54 -1.24 -11.14
C MET A 268 10.28 -1.64 -12.41
N LEU A 269 9.90 -1.07 -13.56
CA LEU A 269 10.58 -1.33 -14.84
C LEU A 269 12.06 -0.94 -14.76
N ARG A 270 12.34 0.30 -14.40
CA ARG A 270 13.70 0.85 -14.32
C ARG A 270 14.59 0.12 -13.31
N LEU A 271 14.04 -0.26 -12.15
CA LEU A 271 14.75 -1.13 -11.21
C LEU A 271 15.11 -2.47 -11.84
N GLY A 272 14.15 -3.11 -12.49
CA GLY A 272 14.38 -4.40 -13.14
C GLY A 272 15.41 -4.32 -14.25
N GLN A 273 15.38 -3.28 -15.06
CA GLN A 273 16.36 -3.03 -16.13
C GLN A 273 17.74 -2.77 -15.55
N THR A 274 17.83 -1.86 -14.60
CA THR A 274 19.10 -1.48 -13.95
C THR A 274 19.75 -2.65 -13.21
N LEU A 275 18.96 -3.49 -12.55
CA LEU A 275 19.45 -4.71 -11.91
C LEU A 275 19.99 -5.71 -12.92
N LEU A 276 19.34 -5.83 -14.10
CA LEU A 276 19.83 -6.70 -15.16
C LEU A 276 21.20 -6.24 -15.69
N GLU A 277 21.36 -4.93 -15.91
CA GLU A 277 22.63 -4.34 -16.35
C GLU A 277 23.74 -4.51 -15.27
N ASN A 278 23.35 -4.45 -14.01
CA ASN A 278 24.27 -4.73 -12.88
C ASN A 278 24.48 -6.24 -12.61
N GLN A 279 24.12 -7.12 -13.55
CA GLN A 279 24.34 -8.57 -13.48
C GLN A 279 23.60 -9.25 -12.29
N GLN A 280 22.42 -8.74 -11.91
CA GLN A 280 21.54 -9.25 -10.87
C GLN A 280 20.23 -9.80 -11.47
N PRO A 281 20.28 -10.88 -12.29
CA PRO A 281 19.13 -11.30 -13.10
C PRO A 281 17.96 -11.87 -12.28
N ASN A 282 18.19 -12.37 -11.07
CA ASN A 282 17.14 -12.93 -10.24
C ASN A 282 16.22 -11.82 -9.70
N GLU A 283 16.80 -10.75 -9.18
CA GLU A 283 16.09 -9.57 -8.70
C GLU A 283 15.46 -8.81 -9.88
N ALA A 284 16.21 -8.66 -10.98
CA ALA A 284 15.74 -8.04 -12.21
C ALA A 284 14.43 -8.64 -12.70
N LYS A 285 14.34 -9.96 -12.71
CA LYS A 285 13.13 -10.70 -13.12
C LYS A 285 11.92 -10.33 -12.27
N GLU A 286 12.07 -10.22 -10.96
CA GLU A 286 10.96 -9.90 -10.05
C GLU A 286 10.39 -8.52 -10.37
N TYR A 287 11.25 -7.51 -10.50
CA TYR A 287 10.80 -6.14 -10.76
C TYR A 287 10.22 -5.95 -12.16
N GLN A 288 10.83 -6.55 -13.20
CA GLN A 288 10.28 -6.51 -14.56
C GLN A 288 8.93 -7.23 -14.64
N LEU A 289 8.75 -8.34 -13.92
CA LEU A 289 7.46 -9.03 -13.86
C LEU A 289 6.40 -8.15 -13.19
N ARG A 290 6.75 -7.43 -12.11
CA ARG A 290 5.82 -6.50 -11.46
C ARG A 290 5.38 -5.39 -12.42
N ALA A 291 6.32 -4.77 -13.13
CA ALA A 291 6.01 -3.76 -14.14
C ALA A 291 5.06 -4.33 -15.22
N TYR A 292 5.36 -5.51 -15.74
CA TYR A 292 4.51 -6.21 -16.71
C TYR A 292 3.09 -6.50 -16.18
N MET A 293 2.96 -6.84 -14.90
CA MET A 293 1.64 -7.11 -14.28
C MET A 293 0.75 -5.87 -14.20
N PHE A 294 1.31 -4.67 -14.25
CA PHE A 294 0.55 -3.42 -14.26
C PHE A 294 0.10 -3.02 -15.66
N ASP A 295 1.04 -2.97 -16.61
CA ASP A 295 0.82 -2.35 -17.93
C ASP A 295 1.10 -3.30 -19.10
N GLY A 296 1.34 -4.59 -18.84
CA GLY A 296 1.58 -5.57 -19.90
C GLY A 296 2.88 -5.33 -20.67
N GLU A 297 2.86 -5.67 -21.98
CA GLU A 297 4.02 -5.43 -22.87
C GLU A 297 4.22 -3.96 -23.20
N GLU A 298 3.18 -3.14 -23.10
CA GLU A 298 3.20 -1.73 -23.49
C GLU A 298 4.24 -0.93 -22.71
N ILE A 299 4.49 -1.28 -21.44
CA ILE A 299 5.50 -0.60 -20.63
C ILE A 299 6.93 -0.74 -21.16
N PHE A 300 7.19 -1.74 -22.01
CA PHE A 300 8.50 -1.99 -22.61
C PHE A 300 8.65 -1.40 -24.01
N GLU A 301 7.62 -0.77 -24.61
CA GLU A 301 7.61 -0.39 -26.03
C GLU A 301 8.71 0.60 -26.43
N ASN A 302 9.10 1.48 -25.49
CA ASN A 302 10.11 2.51 -25.75
C ASN A 302 11.52 2.11 -25.29
N ASP A 303 11.69 0.90 -24.80
CA ASP A 303 12.96 0.41 -24.27
C ASP A 303 13.66 -0.60 -25.20
N ASP A 304 14.92 -0.93 -24.90
CA ASP A 304 15.63 -1.99 -25.62
C ASP A 304 14.86 -3.32 -25.46
N THR A 305 14.57 -3.94 -26.58
CA THR A 305 13.83 -5.22 -26.66
C THR A 305 14.47 -6.35 -25.84
N LYS A 306 15.73 -6.20 -25.43
CA LYS A 306 16.44 -7.17 -24.57
C LYS A 306 15.73 -7.39 -23.23
N TYR A 307 15.09 -6.37 -22.66
CA TYR A 307 14.44 -6.45 -21.34
C TYR A 307 13.18 -7.32 -21.40
N LEU A 308 12.27 -7.03 -22.32
CA LEU A 308 11.08 -7.86 -22.51
C LEU A 308 11.45 -9.29 -22.92
N LYS A 309 12.48 -9.44 -23.77
CA LYS A 309 12.99 -10.76 -24.17
C LYS A 309 13.55 -11.53 -22.96
N PHE A 310 14.30 -10.87 -22.09
CA PHE A 310 14.79 -11.48 -20.85
C PHE A 310 13.64 -11.95 -19.98
N LEU A 311 12.60 -11.12 -19.77
CA LEU A 311 11.43 -11.49 -18.99
C LEU A 311 10.71 -12.71 -19.56
N LYS A 312 10.41 -12.72 -20.89
CA LYS A 312 9.75 -13.83 -21.59
C LYS A 312 10.55 -15.14 -21.58
N GLN A 313 11.88 -15.06 -21.47
CA GLN A 313 12.72 -16.26 -21.36
C GLN A 313 12.77 -16.87 -19.96
N ASN A 314 12.42 -16.10 -18.94
CA ASN A 314 12.57 -16.50 -17.53
C ASN A 314 11.25 -16.62 -16.77
N VAL A 315 10.12 -16.23 -17.39
CA VAL A 315 8.78 -16.29 -16.82
C VAL A 315 7.78 -16.71 -17.90
N GLU A 316 6.87 -17.61 -17.56
CA GLU A 316 5.69 -17.89 -18.40
C GLU A 316 4.72 -16.70 -18.21
N LEU A 317 4.56 -15.89 -19.25
CA LEU A 317 3.62 -14.79 -19.29
C LEU A 317 2.34 -15.26 -19.97
N GLU A 318 1.18 -15.04 -19.32
CA GLU A 318 -0.14 -15.35 -19.89
C GLU A 318 -0.63 -14.20 -20.79
#